data_0ab74d01212af109261cf22dd8c91bf3
#
_entry.id   0ab74d01212af109261cf22dd8c91bf3
#
_cell.length_a   1.000
_cell.length_b   1.000
_cell.length_c   1.000
_cell.angle_alpha   90.00
_cell.angle_beta   90.00
_cell.angle_gamma   90.00
#
_symmetry.space_group_name_H-M   'P 1'
#
loop_
_entity.id
_entity.type
_entity.pdbx_description
1 polymer ?
#
loop_
_entity_poly.entity_id
_entity_poly.type
_entity_poly.pdbx_seq_one_letter_code
_entity_poly.pdbx_strand_id
1 'polypeptide(L)'
;LHHIVIRGIECKAILEDDQDREDFLERLSRLLQEMATPRYAWAMMTNHVLASDERILGSSEFVETALKHSGEMYDRRMQLQSAGIDLTALIAAVCRFLDIDDKELAGPTKRLEIARARALVSYTATRNLSISGSEVARRLNVDRSAIRRAAQRVSRDPESIAAAKTLLGLFEL
;
A
#
# COMPACT_ATOMS: atom_id res chain seq x y z
N LEU A 1 2.99 -21.22 -6.70
CA LEU A 1 3.59 -19.89 -6.66
C LEU A 1 4.29 -19.66 -5.35
N HIS A 2 5.59 -19.45 -5.37
CA HIS A 2 6.35 -19.15 -4.17
C HIS A 2 6.83 -17.69 -4.23
N HIS A 3 6.43 -16.91 -3.24
CA HIS A 3 6.93 -15.57 -3.03
C HIS A 3 7.89 -15.63 -1.84
N ILE A 4 9.17 -15.45 -2.10
CA ILE A 4 10.23 -15.52 -1.09
C ILE A 4 10.63 -14.09 -0.73
N VAL A 5 10.55 -13.77 0.55
CA VAL A 5 11.01 -12.50 1.10
C VAL A 5 12.06 -12.78 2.16
N ILE A 6 13.27 -12.31 1.94
CA ILE A 6 14.35 -12.32 2.94
C ILE A 6 14.44 -10.91 3.50
N ARG A 7 14.32 -10.78 4.81
CA ARG A 7 14.37 -9.48 5.51
C ARG A 7 15.40 -9.50 6.62
N GLY A 8 16.14 -8.41 6.75
CA GLY A 8 17.05 -8.21 7.87
C GLY A 8 16.33 -8.15 9.21
N ILE A 9 16.93 -8.73 10.23
CA ILE A 9 16.44 -8.70 11.62
C ILE A 9 16.44 -7.23 12.08
N GLU A 10 15.38 -6.83 12.76
CA GLU A 10 15.20 -5.44 13.24
C GLU A 10 15.28 -4.37 12.15
N CYS A 11 14.90 -4.72 10.91
CA CYS A 11 15.00 -3.84 9.74
C CYS A 11 16.44 -3.40 9.39
N LYS A 12 17.46 -4.10 9.90
CA LYS A 12 18.85 -3.83 9.55
C LYS A 12 19.13 -4.14 8.08
N ALA A 13 20.12 -3.49 7.51
CA ALA A 13 20.59 -3.78 6.18
C ALA A 13 21.09 -5.24 6.10
N ILE A 14 20.75 -5.93 5.01
CA ILE A 14 21.27 -7.28 4.71
C ILE A 14 22.27 -7.25 3.57
N LEU A 15 22.37 -6.12 2.89
CA LEU A 15 23.34 -5.83 1.84
C LEU A 15 23.93 -4.46 2.18
N GLU A 16 25.19 -4.43 2.62
CA GLU A 16 25.81 -3.21 3.13
C GLU A 16 26.40 -2.37 2.01
N ASP A 17 26.92 -3.02 0.96
CA ASP A 17 27.54 -2.37 -0.18
C ASP A 17 27.18 -3.03 -1.52
N ASP A 18 27.75 -2.54 -2.60
CA ASP A 18 27.51 -3.07 -3.94
C ASP A 18 28.20 -4.42 -4.16
N GLN A 19 29.32 -4.69 -3.47
CA GLN A 19 30.00 -5.98 -3.51
C GLN A 19 29.12 -7.08 -2.90
N ASP A 20 28.47 -6.81 -1.77
CA ASP A 20 27.49 -7.73 -1.15
C ASP A 20 26.34 -8.07 -2.10
N ARG A 21 25.89 -7.08 -2.90
CA ARG A 21 24.82 -7.28 -3.88
C ARG A 21 25.27 -8.16 -5.04
N GLU A 22 26.47 -7.93 -5.55
CA GLU A 22 27.05 -8.71 -6.63
C GLU A 22 27.30 -10.16 -6.20
N ASP A 23 27.89 -10.38 -5.03
CA ASP A 23 28.13 -11.69 -4.45
C ASP A 23 26.83 -12.47 -4.23
N PHE A 24 25.79 -11.78 -3.73
CA PHE A 24 24.47 -12.38 -3.56
C PHE A 24 23.88 -12.83 -4.90
N LEU A 25 23.94 -11.98 -5.92
CA LEU A 25 23.41 -12.29 -7.25
C LEU A 25 24.17 -13.44 -7.91
N GLU A 26 25.48 -13.49 -7.78
CA GLU A 26 26.30 -14.57 -8.33
C GLU A 26 25.90 -15.92 -7.68
N ARG A 27 25.85 -15.96 -6.35
CA ARG A 27 25.44 -17.17 -5.61
C ARG A 27 24.02 -17.60 -5.96
N LEU A 28 23.08 -16.66 -6.00
CA LEU A 28 21.70 -16.93 -6.35
C LEU A 28 21.59 -17.46 -7.78
N SER A 29 22.30 -16.86 -8.72
CA SER A 29 22.30 -17.28 -10.13
C SER A 29 22.80 -18.72 -10.29
N ARG A 30 23.90 -19.07 -9.61
CA ARG A 30 24.45 -20.42 -9.60
C ARG A 30 23.47 -21.44 -9.01
N LEU A 31 22.90 -21.17 -7.85
CA LEU A 31 21.95 -22.06 -7.19
C LEU A 31 20.70 -22.30 -8.04
N LEU A 32 20.18 -21.27 -8.68
CA LEU A 32 18.98 -21.38 -9.53
C LEU A 32 19.23 -22.22 -10.78
N GLN A 33 20.45 -22.14 -11.35
CA GLN A 33 20.86 -23.01 -12.47
C GLN A 33 21.01 -24.46 -12.01
N GLU A 34 21.68 -24.70 -10.90
CA GLU A 34 21.88 -26.04 -10.35
C GLU A 34 20.54 -26.72 -9.99
N MET A 35 19.58 -25.97 -9.47
CA MET A 35 18.28 -26.48 -9.06
C MET A 35 17.23 -26.48 -10.18
N ALA A 36 17.58 -26.05 -11.39
CA ALA A 36 16.66 -25.89 -12.53
C ALA A 36 15.37 -25.13 -12.14
N THR A 37 15.50 -24.14 -11.25
CA THR A 37 14.37 -23.37 -10.74
C THR A 37 14.19 -22.10 -11.55
N PRO A 38 13.08 -21.98 -12.30
CA PRO A 38 12.80 -20.78 -13.07
C PRO A 38 12.50 -19.60 -12.14
N ARG A 39 13.08 -18.44 -12.48
CA ARG A 39 12.92 -17.18 -11.73
C ARG A 39 12.52 -16.08 -12.69
N TYR A 40 11.55 -15.27 -12.31
CA TYR A 40 10.89 -14.35 -13.21
C TYR A 40 11.02 -12.88 -12.84
N ALA A 41 11.06 -12.58 -11.56
CA ALA A 41 11.35 -11.23 -11.10
C ALA A 41 12.04 -11.28 -9.74
N TRP A 42 12.90 -10.32 -9.50
CA TRP A 42 13.51 -10.08 -8.20
C TRP A 42 13.71 -8.58 -7.98
N ALA A 43 13.71 -8.18 -6.73
CA ALA A 43 14.05 -6.82 -6.33
C ALA A 43 14.91 -6.89 -5.06
N MET A 44 16.02 -6.18 -5.07
CA MET A 44 16.88 -6.00 -3.90
C MET A 44 16.67 -4.61 -3.32
N MET A 45 16.38 -4.57 -2.03
CA MET A 45 16.34 -3.36 -1.24
C MET A 45 17.35 -3.48 -0.12
N THR A 46 17.77 -2.38 0.47
CA THR A 46 18.81 -2.35 1.49
C THR A 46 18.57 -3.34 2.63
N ASN A 47 17.31 -3.52 3.03
CA ASN A 47 16.93 -4.36 4.17
C ASN A 47 16.07 -5.57 3.82
N HIS A 48 15.80 -5.83 2.55
CA HIS A 48 15.10 -7.04 2.12
C HIS A 48 15.28 -7.34 0.63
N VAL A 49 15.13 -8.61 0.28
CA VAL A 49 15.12 -9.11 -1.09
C VAL A 49 13.77 -9.76 -1.36
N LEU A 50 13.20 -9.43 -2.51
CA LEU A 50 11.96 -10.02 -3.01
C LEU A 50 12.29 -10.86 -4.25
N ALA A 51 11.83 -12.09 -4.28
CA ALA A 51 11.86 -12.93 -5.46
C ALA A 51 10.46 -13.46 -5.75
N SER A 52 10.01 -13.39 -6.97
CA SER A 52 8.71 -13.89 -7.40
C SER A 52 8.85 -14.83 -8.60
N ASP A 53 7.92 -15.76 -8.68
CA ASP A 53 7.84 -16.83 -9.68
C ASP A 53 6.94 -16.39 -10.86
N GLU A 54 7.20 -16.89 -12.06
CA GLU A 54 6.57 -16.60 -13.38
C GLU A 54 5.05 -16.67 -13.41
N ARG A 55 4.45 -17.41 -12.51
CA ARG A 55 3.01 -17.60 -12.49
C ARG A 55 2.20 -16.36 -12.11
N ILE A 56 2.86 -15.24 -11.79
CA ILE A 56 2.23 -13.91 -11.66
C ILE A 56 2.09 -13.25 -13.03
N LEU A 57 2.85 -13.72 -14.00
CA LEU A 57 2.89 -13.18 -15.34
C LEU A 57 1.76 -13.79 -16.17
N GLY A 58 0.70 -13.02 -16.32
CA GLY A 58 -0.19 -13.15 -17.45
C GLY A 58 0.55 -12.93 -18.77
N SER A 59 -0.16 -12.80 -19.86
CA SER A 59 0.40 -12.36 -21.14
C SER A 59 1.24 -11.09 -21.00
N SER A 60 2.18 -10.84 -21.90
CA SER A 60 2.97 -9.59 -21.93
C SER A 60 2.10 -8.34 -21.78
N GLU A 61 0.91 -8.37 -22.33
CA GLU A 61 -0.12 -7.33 -22.21
C GLU A 61 -0.59 -7.13 -20.76
N PHE A 62 -0.75 -8.20 -20.00
CA PHE A 62 -1.10 -8.11 -18.55
C PHE A 62 0.05 -7.47 -17.75
N VAL A 63 1.30 -7.85 -18.04
CA VAL A 63 2.49 -7.29 -17.38
C VAL A 63 2.62 -5.80 -17.70
N GLU A 64 2.48 -5.41 -18.96
CA GLU A 64 2.51 -4.01 -19.37
C GLU A 64 1.38 -3.22 -18.72
N THR A 65 0.17 -3.77 -18.68
CA THR A 65 -0.99 -3.15 -18.03
C THR A 65 -0.77 -3.01 -16.53
N ALA A 66 -0.22 -4.02 -15.87
CA ALA A 66 0.07 -4.00 -14.43
C ALA A 66 1.18 -2.99 -14.10
N LEU A 67 2.24 -2.91 -14.92
CA LEU A 67 3.33 -1.95 -14.78
C LEU A 67 2.85 -0.52 -15.03
N LYS A 68 2.04 -0.31 -16.07
CA LYS A 68 1.44 0.99 -16.36
C LYS A 68 0.53 1.43 -15.22
N HIS A 69 -0.34 0.56 -14.74
CA HIS A 69 -1.23 0.86 -13.62
C HIS A 69 -0.48 1.15 -12.31
N SER A 70 0.62 0.44 -12.03
CA SER A 70 1.46 0.72 -10.87
C SER A 70 2.22 2.04 -11.00
N GLY A 71 2.66 2.39 -12.22
CA GLY A 71 3.27 3.70 -12.54
C GLY A 71 2.27 4.83 -12.34
N GLU A 72 1.08 4.73 -12.89
CA GLU A 72 0.00 5.72 -12.73
C GLU A 72 -0.39 5.91 -11.25
N MET A 73 -0.44 4.82 -10.48
CA MET A 73 -0.69 4.91 -9.03
C MET A 73 0.46 5.60 -8.28
N TYR A 74 1.70 5.36 -8.68
CA TYR A 74 2.87 6.00 -8.10
C TYR A 74 2.89 7.50 -8.39
N ASP A 75 2.67 7.89 -9.64
CA ASP A 75 2.64 9.29 -10.08
C ASP A 75 1.51 10.06 -9.38
N ARG A 76 0.32 9.48 -9.34
CA ARG A 76 -0.82 10.05 -8.62
C ARG A 76 -0.53 10.26 -7.13
N ARG A 77 0.13 9.30 -6.51
CA ARG A 77 0.54 9.38 -5.10
C ARG A 77 1.55 10.51 -4.88
N MET A 78 2.53 10.65 -5.77
CA MET A 78 3.51 11.74 -5.72
C MET A 78 2.83 13.10 -5.90
N GLN A 79 1.86 13.20 -6.79
CA GLN A 79 1.07 14.42 -7.00
C GLN A 79 0.28 14.80 -5.74
N LEU A 80 -0.42 13.86 -5.12
CA LEU A 80 -1.19 14.10 -3.89
C LEU A 80 -0.28 14.51 -2.72
N GLN A 81 0.90 13.92 -2.61
CA GLN A 81 1.89 14.31 -1.60
C GLN A 81 2.47 15.71 -1.86
N SER A 82 2.78 16.03 -3.13
CA SER A 82 3.29 17.36 -3.49
C SER A 82 2.24 18.46 -3.34
N ALA A 83 0.96 18.12 -3.47
CA ALA A 83 -0.16 19.01 -3.18
C ALA A 83 -0.40 19.23 -1.67
N GLY A 84 0.43 18.63 -0.80
CA GLY A 84 0.35 18.81 0.64
C GLY A 84 -0.88 18.16 1.30
N ILE A 85 -1.47 17.16 0.64
CA ILE A 85 -2.65 16.47 1.17
C ILE A 85 -2.21 15.55 2.31
N ASP A 86 -2.46 16.00 3.52
CA ASP A 86 -2.20 15.27 4.76
C ASP A 86 -3.45 14.49 5.26
N LEU A 87 -3.28 13.78 6.37
CA LEU A 87 -4.36 13.05 7.02
C LEU A 87 -5.50 13.97 7.47
N THR A 88 -5.20 15.20 7.85
CA THR A 88 -6.18 16.18 8.33
C THR A 88 -7.08 16.64 7.17
N ALA A 89 -6.47 16.95 6.02
CA ALA A 89 -7.19 17.32 4.80
C ALA A 89 -8.08 16.16 4.32
N LEU A 90 -7.58 14.91 4.35
CA LEU A 90 -8.37 13.74 4.01
C LEU A 90 -9.57 13.55 4.94
N ILE A 91 -9.37 13.66 6.25
CA ILE A 91 -10.47 13.54 7.23
C ILE A 91 -11.53 14.61 6.98
N ALA A 92 -11.12 15.86 6.80
CA ALA A 92 -12.05 16.95 6.50
C ALA A 92 -12.84 16.71 5.21
N ALA A 93 -12.22 16.14 4.17
CA ALA A 93 -12.91 15.79 2.94
C ALA A 93 -13.92 14.66 3.14
N VAL A 94 -13.57 13.60 3.89
CA VAL A 94 -14.49 12.50 4.21
C VAL A 94 -15.66 12.99 5.06
N CYS A 95 -15.42 13.85 6.03
CA CYS A 95 -16.45 14.45 6.87
C CYS A 95 -17.44 15.26 6.03
N ARG A 96 -16.96 16.09 5.11
CA ARG A 96 -17.83 16.83 4.18
C ARG A 96 -18.58 15.93 3.23
N PHE A 97 -17.93 14.89 2.71
CA PHE A 97 -18.55 13.95 1.77
C PHE A 97 -19.68 13.13 2.38
N LEU A 98 -19.60 12.79 3.66
CA LEU A 98 -20.59 11.98 4.38
C LEU A 98 -21.48 12.79 5.34
N ASP A 99 -21.32 14.11 5.39
CA ASP A 99 -22.05 15.03 6.29
C ASP A 99 -21.96 14.61 7.77
N ILE A 100 -20.72 14.44 8.26
CA ILE A 100 -20.42 14.04 9.65
C ILE A 100 -19.41 14.97 10.30
N ASP A 101 -19.45 15.08 11.63
CA ASP A 101 -18.48 15.86 12.40
C ASP A 101 -17.17 15.08 12.60
N ASP A 102 -16.03 15.76 12.46
CA ASP A 102 -14.67 15.20 12.72
C ASP A 102 -14.56 14.61 14.13
N LYS A 103 -15.20 15.24 15.13
CA LYS A 103 -15.21 14.75 16.52
C LYS A 103 -15.86 13.38 16.66
N GLU A 104 -16.86 13.07 15.86
CA GLU A 104 -17.53 11.76 15.85
C GLU A 104 -16.62 10.65 15.32
N LEU A 105 -15.69 10.98 14.41
CA LEU A 105 -14.72 10.00 13.88
C LEU A 105 -13.77 9.47 14.95
N ALA A 106 -13.34 10.30 15.87
CA ALA A 106 -12.44 9.89 16.96
C ALA A 106 -13.22 9.39 18.22
N GLY A 107 -14.56 9.54 18.23
CA GLY A 107 -15.41 9.17 19.34
C GLY A 107 -15.68 7.66 19.46
N PRO A 108 -16.21 7.17 20.58
CA PRO A 108 -16.48 5.76 20.84
C PRO A 108 -17.77 5.23 20.16
N THR A 109 -18.24 5.90 19.13
CA THR A 109 -19.50 5.57 18.47
C THR A 109 -19.41 4.35 17.55
N LYS A 110 -20.49 3.56 17.51
CA LYS A 110 -20.65 2.39 16.62
C LYS A 110 -21.65 2.65 15.48
N ARG A 111 -22.05 3.89 15.24
CA ARG A 111 -22.96 4.23 14.13
C ARG A 111 -22.37 3.77 12.81
N LEU A 112 -23.21 3.21 11.93
CA LEU A 112 -22.79 2.64 10.65
C LEU A 112 -22.09 3.67 9.76
N GLU A 113 -22.60 4.89 9.73
CA GLU A 113 -22.04 6.01 8.96
C GLU A 113 -20.60 6.34 9.40
N ILE A 114 -20.35 6.39 10.72
CA ILE A 114 -19.03 6.62 11.26
C ILE A 114 -18.09 5.46 10.98
N ALA A 115 -18.59 4.22 11.04
CA ALA A 115 -17.80 3.05 10.67
C ALA A 115 -17.43 3.06 9.17
N ARG A 116 -18.35 3.52 8.30
CA ARG A 116 -18.10 3.72 6.86
C ARG A 116 -17.06 4.82 6.63
N ALA A 117 -17.19 5.95 7.30
CA ALA A 117 -16.23 7.06 7.23
C ALA A 117 -14.82 6.64 7.67
N ARG A 118 -14.70 5.97 8.82
CA ARG A 118 -13.42 5.42 9.29
C ARG A 118 -12.82 4.44 8.30
N ALA A 119 -13.64 3.63 7.64
CA ALA A 119 -13.18 2.69 6.64
C ALA A 119 -12.63 3.40 5.39
N LEU A 120 -13.33 4.43 4.89
CA LEU A 120 -12.86 5.26 3.78
C LEU A 120 -11.56 5.99 4.11
N VAL A 121 -11.47 6.64 5.28
CA VAL A 121 -10.21 7.26 5.75
C VAL A 121 -9.09 6.23 5.82
N SER A 122 -9.35 5.06 6.43
CA SER A 122 -8.34 4.01 6.58
C SER A 122 -7.81 3.51 5.24
N TYR A 123 -8.70 3.28 4.28
CA TYR A 123 -8.34 2.81 2.95
C TYR A 123 -7.57 3.88 2.17
N THR A 124 -8.12 5.09 2.06
CA THR A 124 -7.54 6.17 1.26
C THR A 124 -6.19 6.60 1.83
N ALA A 125 -6.09 6.79 3.16
CA ALA A 125 -4.83 7.14 3.81
C ALA A 125 -3.74 6.10 3.56
N THR A 126 -4.04 4.81 3.77
CA THR A 126 -3.00 3.76 3.71
C THR A 126 -2.69 3.29 2.30
N ARG A 127 -3.64 3.33 1.36
CA ARG A 127 -3.46 2.82 -0.01
C ARG A 127 -3.08 3.89 -1.02
N ASN A 128 -3.63 5.09 -0.87
CA ASN A 128 -3.41 6.17 -1.83
C ASN A 128 -2.40 7.20 -1.35
N LEU A 129 -2.39 7.57 -0.06
CA LEU A 129 -1.50 8.60 0.48
C LEU A 129 -0.26 8.03 1.18
N SER A 130 -0.19 6.70 1.39
CA SER A 130 0.92 6.03 2.12
C SER A 130 1.12 6.47 3.56
N ILE A 131 0.09 7.00 4.15
CA ILE A 131 0.10 7.33 5.56
C ILE A 131 0.12 6.03 6.37
N SER A 132 0.94 5.98 7.40
CA SER A 132 1.09 4.77 8.20
C SER A 132 -0.22 4.41 8.92
N GLY A 133 -0.56 3.11 8.96
CA GLY A 133 -1.75 2.66 9.69
C GLY A 133 -1.69 2.99 11.19
N SER A 134 -0.50 3.18 11.76
CA SER A 134 -0.32 3.60 13.14
C SER A 134 -0.70 5.07 13.35
N GLU A 135 -0.40 5.92 12.39
CA GLU A 135 -0.77 7.33 12.41
C GLU A 135 -2.28 7.51 12.28
N VAL A 136 -2.90 6.81 11.31
CA VAL A 136 -4.36 6.78 11.13
C VAL A 136 -5.05 6.26 12.39
N ALA A 137 -4.54 5.19 13.00
CA ALA A 137 -5.07 4.61 14.23
C ALA A 137 -5.06 5.61 15.39
N ARG A 138 -3.96 6.33 15.56
CA ARG A 138 -3.81 7.39 16.58
C ARG A 138 -4.81 8.53 16.36
N ARG A 139 -4.96 8.99 15.12
CA ARG A 139 -5.86 10.11 14.79
C ARG A 139 -7.34 9.73 14.94
N LEU A 140 -7.72 8.49 14.60
CA LEU A 140 -9.09 7.98 14.75
C LEU A 140 -9.39 7.36 16.12
N ASN A 141 -8.41 7.31 17.02
CA ASN A 141 -8.50 6.71 18.35
C ASN A 141 -9.00 5.25 18.32
N VAL A 142 -8.40 4.44 17.43
CA VAL A 142 -8.73 3.01 17.25
C VAL A 142 -7.45 2.17 17.16
N ASP A 143 -7.60 0.84 17.28
CA ASP A 143 -6.47 -0.06 17.13
C ASP A 143 -5.96 -0.13 15.68
N ARG A 144 -4.63 -0.28 15.51
CA ARG A 144 -4.00 -0.49 14.20
C ARG A 144 -4.61 -1.67 13.44
N SER A 145 -5.00 -2.74 14.14
CA SER A 145 -5.68 -3.89 13.56
C SER A 145 -7.05 -3.54 12.98
N ALA A 146 -7.76 -2.58 13.61
CA ALA A 146 -9.04 -2.07 13.11
C ALA A 146 -8.86 -1.30 11.80
N ILE A 147 -7.82 -0.48 11.67
CA ILE A 147 -7.48 0.22 10.41
C ILE A 147 -7.26 -0.78 9.27
N ARG A 148 -6.44 -1.81 9.51
CA ARG A 148 -6.17 -2.84 8.50
C ARG A 148 -7.45 -3.55 8.06
N ARG A 149 -8.30 -3.97 9.01
CA ARG A 149 -9.58 -4.63 8.71
C ARG A 149 -10.54 -3.70 7.96
N ALA A 150 -10.59 -2.42 8.35
CA ALA A 150 -11.42 -1.42 7.69
C ALA A 150 -10.97 -1.19 6.23
N ALA A 151 -9.69 -0.98 5.98
CA ALA A 151 -9.15 -0.84 4.65
C ALA A 151 -9.38 -2.09 3.78
N GLN A 152 -9.27 -3.29 4.36
CA GLN A 152 -9.51 -4.54 3.65
C GLN A 152 -11.01 -4.72 3.29
N ARG A 153 -11.94 -4.22 4.10
CA ARG A 153 -13.37 -4.24 3.74
C ARG A 153 -13.64 -3.36 2.54
N VAL A 154 -13.13 -2.13 2.54
CA VAL A 154 -13.27 -1.20 1.40
C VAL A 154 -12.70 -1.82 0.12
N SER A 155 -11.53 -2.47 0.17
CA SER A 155 -10.92 -3.09 -1.01
C SER A 155 -11.72 -4.26 -1.62
N ARG A 156 -12.73 -4.77 -0.92
CA ARG A 156 -13.61 -5.85 -1.37
C ARG A 156 -14.99 -5.37 -1.81
N ASP A 157 -15.29 -4.10 -1.59
CA ASP A 157 -16.59 -3.50 -1.88
C ASP A 157 -16.46 -2.47 -3.01
N PRO A 158 -16.99 -2.76 -4.21
CA PRO A 158 -16.90 -1.87 -5.36
C PRO A 158 -17.50 -0.47 -5.11
N GLU A 159 -18.56 -0.38 -4.34
CA GLU A 159 -19.21 0.90 -4.01
C GLU A 159 -18.30 1.77 -3.14
N SER A 160 -17.68 1.18 -2.12
CA SER A 160 -16.73 1.88 -1.27
C SER A 160 -15.46 2.29 -2.03
N ILE A 161 -15.00 1.48 -2.99
CA ILE A 161 -13.88 1.85 -3.88
C ILE A 161 -14.27 3.05 -4.75
N ALA A 162 -15.47 3.06 -5.31
CA ALA A 162 -15.97 4.19 -6.11
C ALA A 162 -16.04 5.48 -5.27
N ALA A 163 -16.54 5.39 -4.03
CA ALA A 163 -16.57 6.50 -3.09
C ALA A 163 -15.16 7.03 -2.78
N ALA A 164 -14.19 6.13 -2.57
CA ALA A 164 -12.79 6.52 -2.34
C ALA A 164 -12.18 7.23 -3.56
N LYS A 165 -12.51 6.78 -4.78
CA LYS A 165 -12.06 7.45 -6.03
C LYS A 165 -12.68 8.84 -6.16
N THR A 166 -13.97 8.99 -5.88
CA THR A 166 -14.65 10.29 -5.88
C THR A 166 -14.02 11.25 -4.88
N LEU A 167 -13.72 10.77 -3.66
CA LEU A 167 -13.00 11.56 -2.66
C LEU A 167 -11.63 12.04 -3.14
N LEU A 168 -10.87 11.18 -3.80
CA LEU A 168 -9.57 11.55 -4.37
C LEU A 168 -9.71 12.57 -5.50
N GLY A 169 -10.75 12.46 -6.32
CA GLY A 169 -11.07 13.43 -7.36
C GLY A 169 -11.39 14.83 -6.84
N LEU A 170 -11.80 14.97 -5.57
CA LEU A 170 -12.01 16.29 -4.94
C LEU A 170 -10.69 17.05 -4.65
N PHE A 171 -9.57 16.36 -4.69
CA PHE A 171 -8.22 16.94 -4.53
C PHE A 171 -7.51 17.18 -5.87
N GLU A 172 -8.07 16.68 -6.97
CA GLU A 172 -7.58 16.97 -8.32
C GLU A 172 -8.24 18.27 -8.81
N LEU A 173 -7.50 19.36 -8.78
CA LEU A 173 -7.84 20.64 -9.40
C LEU A 173 -7.38 20.65 -10.86
#